data_be1482601f1840a832521cece265a028
#
_entry.id   be1482601f1840a832521cece265a028
#
_cell.length_a   1.000
_cell.length_b   1.000
_cell.length_c   1.000
_cell.angle_alpha   90.00
_cell.angle_beta   90.00
_cell.angle_gamma   90.00
#
_symmetry.space_group_name_H-M   'P 1'
#
loop_
_entity.id
_entity.type
_entity.pdbx_description
1 polymer ?
#
loop_
_entity_poly.entity_id
_entity_poly.type
_entity_poly.pdbx_seq_one_letter_code
_entity_poly.pdbx_strand_id
1 'polypeptide(L)'
;DLDSYPNQRYNLFNFFNYPYLNQEDVFSAPKWIEDQVWYSIFPERFSNGDSSINPSNTLKWNDTLKYSNEQRFGGDLEGIIQKLPYLKSVGFTGIYMTPIFESDTSHKYDVIDYFKIDEAFGDNDKFKELVDSAHKLGLKVMLDAVFNHCAFRHPFFIDVIKKGNKSKYYDCFHIIDHSKPVVHF
;
A
#
# COMPACT_ATOMS: atom_id res chain seq x y z
N ASP A 1 17.06 -23.43 18.75
CA ASP A 1 17.99 -24.48 19.17
C ASP A 1 19.28 -24.35 18.36
N LEU A 2 20.33 -23.75 18.96
CA LEU A 2 21.63 -23.53 18.35
C LEU A 2 22.38 -24.82 18.02
N ASP A 3 21.99 -25.94 18.66
CA ASP A 3 22.58 -27.25 18.44
C ASP A 3 22.07 -27.93 17.15
N SER A 4 20.95 -27.49 16.61
CA SER A 4 20.44 -27.97 15.32
C SER A 4 21.21 -27.39 14.11
N TYR A 5 22.08 -26.38 14.33
CA TYR A 5 22.86 -25.74 13.28
C TYR A 5 24.34 -25.60 13.66
N PRO A 6 25.06 -26.70 13.88
CA PRO A 6 26.42 -26.68 14.43
C PRO A 6 27.43 -25.88 13.58
N ASN A 7 27.22 -25.76 12.27
CA ASN A 7 28.09 -25.00 11.38
C ASN A 7 27.87 -23.49 11.44
N GLN A 8 26.80 -23.02 12.09
CA GLN A 8 26.52 -21.59 12.18
C GLN A 8 27.48 -20.86 13.14
N ARG A 9 28.05 -21.56 14.12
CA ARG A 9 28.99 -20.97 15.09
C ARG A 9 30.26 -20.41 14.45
N TYR A 10 30.64 -20.91 13.29
CA TYR A 10 31.87 -20.51 12.57
C TYR A 10 31.59 -19.69 11.32
N ASN A 11 30.30 -19.45 11.00
CA ASN A 11 29.94 -18.64 9.86
C ASN A 11 29.71 -17.21 10.31
N LEU A 12 30.68 -16.34 10.09
CA LEU A 12 30.64 -14.93 10.43
C LEU A 12 29.45 -14.17 9.81
N PHE A 13 28.85 -14.71 8.72
CA PHE A 13 27.68 -14.14 8.09
C PHE A 13 26.36 -14.41 8.87
N ASN A 14 26.38 -15.33 9.83
CA ASN A 14 25.23 -15.61 10.70
C ASN A 14 25.22 -14.77 11.98
N PHE A 15 26.26 -14.00 12.23
CA PHE A 15 26.28 -13.06 13.34
C PHE A 15 25.77 -11.69 12.86
N PHE A 16 25.05 -11.03 13.74
CA PHE A 16 24.72 -9.63 13.53
C PHE A 16 26.02 -8.82 13.57
N ASN A 17 26.53 -8.47 12.42
CA ASN A 17 27.67 -7.59 12.30
C ASN A 17 27.17 -6.16 12.51
N TYR A 18 27.63 -5.51 13.58
CA TYR A 18 27.55 -4.07 13.70
C TYR A 18 28.60 -3.48 12.76
N PRO A 19 28.21 -2.96 11.57
CA PRO A 19 29.19 -2.30 10.70
C PRO A 19 29.73 -1.06 11.43
N TYR A 20 30.91 -0.61 11.04
CA TYR A 20 31.38 0.73 11.45
C TYR A 20 30.35 1.73 11.00
N LEU A 21 29.60 2.26 11.98
CA LEU A 21 28.59 3.28 11.72
C LEU A 21 29.28 4.63 11.86
N ASN A 22 29.57 5.28 10.75
CA ASN A 22 29.79 6.70 10.76
C ASN A 22 28.48 7.37 11.17
N GLN A 23 28.54 8.58 11.71
CA GLN A 23 27.33 9.32 12.11
C GLN A 23 26.37 9.55 10.93
N GLU A 24 26.89 9.58 9.71
CA GLU A 24 26.16 9.67 8.45
C GLU A 24 25.38 8.38 8.12
N ASP A 25 25.80 7.23 8.64
CA ASP A 25 25.16 5.91 8.44
C ASP A 25 24.08 5.64 9.51
N VAL A 26 24.00 6.49 10.56
CA VAL A 26 23.02 6.34 11.63
C VAL A 26 21.71 7.01 11.21
N PHE A 27 20.71 6.20 10.88
CA PHE A 27 19.37 6.72 10.66
C PHE A 27 18.80 7.29 11.97
N SER A 28 18.56 8.58 11.98
CA SER A 28 17.85 9.26 13.07
C SER A 28 16.39 9.46 12.68
N ALA A 29 15.50 8.71 13.31
CA ALA A 29 14.08 8.90 13.12
C ALA A 29 13.63 10.29 13.59
N PRO A 30 12.69 10.92 12.88
CA PRO A 30 12.08 12.17 13.36
C PRO A 30 11.45 11.99 14.75
N LYS A 31 11.65 12.93 15.67
CA LYS A 31 11.12 12.83 17.04
C LYS A 31 9.61 12.59 17.12
N TRP A 32 8.85 13.11 16.15
CA TRP A 32 7.39 12.95 16.13
C TRP A 32 6.93 11.49 15.95
N ILE A 33 7.83 10.57 15.52
CA ILE A 33 7.45 9.17 15.28
C ILE A 33 7.37 8.36 16.59
N GLU A 34 8.08 8.81 17.63
CA GLU A 34 8.18 8.10 18.91
C GLU A 34 6.81 7.97 19.62
N ASP A 35 5.94 8.96 19.44
CA ASP A 35 4.62 9.03 20.08
C ASP A 35 3.48 8.60 19.15
N GLN A 36 3.77 7.94 18.02
CA GLN A 36 2.74 7.58 17.07
C GLN A 36 2.07 6.24 17.39
N VAL A 37 0.74 6.26 17.38
CA VAL A 37 -0.11 5.08 17.43
C VAL A 37 -0.91 5.03 16.14
N TRP A 38 -0.59 4.06 15.29
CA TRP A 38 -1.16 3.93 13.95
C TRP A 38 -2.35 2.98 13.94
N TYR A 39 -3.43 3.38 13.27
CA TYR A 39 -4.54 2.51 12.94
C TYR A 39 -4.43 2.06 11.48
N SER A 40 -4.34 0.76 11.25
CA SER A 40 -4.28 0.18 9.91
C SER A 40 -5.68 0.04 9.31
N ILE A 41 -5.88 0.57 8.12
CA ILE A 41 -7.16 0.56 7.39
C ILE A 41 -7.00 -0.20 6.07
N PHE A 42 -7.86 -1.18 5.87
CA PHE A 42 -8.15 -1.75 4.57
C PHE A 42 -9.40 -1.03 4.03
N PRO A 43 -9.27 -0.03 3.12
CA PRO A 43 -10.36 0.91 2.81
C PRO A 43 -11.64 0.22 2.40
N GLU A 44 -11.56 -0.74 1.48
CA GLU A 44 -12.71 -1.48 0.95
C GLU A 44 -13.53 -2.16 2.06
N ARG A 45 -12.90 -2.48 3.20
CA ARG A 45 -13.51 -3.20 4.32
C ARG A 45 -13.58 -2.42 5.62
N PHE A 46 -13.55 -1.10 5.54
CA PHE A 46 -13.57 -0.27 6.74
C PHE A 46 -14.92 0.42 6.98
N SER A 47 -15.36 1.30 6.09
CA SER A 47 -16.61 2.03 6.22
C SER A 47 -17.09 2.53 4.85
N ASN A 48 -18.33 2.24 4.53
CA ASN A 48 -18.99 2.74 3.32
C ASN A 48 -19.62 4.11 3.66
N GLY A 49 -19.07 5.16 3.10
CA GLY A 49 -19.53 6.55 3.33
C GLY A 49 -20.35 7.10 2.17
N ASP A 50 -20.08 6.67 0.95
CA ASP A 50 -20.78 7.07 -0.26
C ASP A 50 -21.23 5.84 -1.07
N SER A 51 -22.46 5.41 -0.83
CA SER A 51 -23.02 4.24 -1.54
C SER A 51 -23.23 4.46 -3.03
N SER A 52 -23.13 5.69 -3.54
CA SER A 52 -23.33 5.99 -4.96
C SER A 52 -22.16 5.52 -5.85
N ILE A 53 -20.98 5.37 -5.26
CA ILE A 53 -19.77 4.87 -5.96
C ILE A 53 -19.52 3.38 -5.75
N ASN A 54 -20.42 2.69 -5.07
CA ASN A 54 -20.28 1.26 -4.81
C ASN A 54 -20.19 0.43 -6.09
N PRO A 55 -19.24 -0.51 -6.17
CA PRO A 55 -19.28 -1.54 -7.20
C PRO A 55 -20.61 -2.32 -7.21
N SER A 56 -21.07 -2.75 -8.38
CA SER A 56 -22.37 -3.41 -8.55
C SER A 56 -22.53 -4.71 -7.73
N ASN A 57 -21.44 -5.33 -7.31
CA ASN A 57 -21.40 -6.57 -6.53
C ASN A 57 -21.13 -6.33 -5.04
N THR A 58 -21.37 -5.11 -4.54
CA THR A 58 -21.16 -4.78 -3.12
C THR A 58 -22.15 -5.53 -2.23
N LEU A 59 -21.60 -6.20 -1.22
CA LEU A 59 -22.33 -6.98 -0.21
C LEU A 59 -22.69 -6.11 0.99
N LYS A 60 -23.69 -6.56 1.76
CA LYS A 60 -23.99 -5.96 3.06
C LYS A 60 -23.01 -6.43 4.12
N TRP A 61 -22.64 -5.57 5.06
CA TRP A 61 -21.72 -5.88 6.17
C TRP A 61 -22.11 -7.10 7.01
N ASN A 62 -23.39 -7.41 7.09
CA ASN A 62 -23.91 -8.52 7.88
C ASN A 62 -24.10 -9.81 7.05
N ASP A 63 -23.69 -9.82 5.80
CA ASP A 63 -23.80 -11.02 4.98
C ASP A 63 -22.81 -12.09 5.50
N THR A 64 -23.35 -13.24 5.89
CA THR A 64 -22.61 -14.38 6.48
C THR A 64 -22.02 -15.30 5.42
N LEU A 65 -21.55 -14.74 4.30
CA LEU A 65 -20.95 -15.50 3.22
C LEU A 65 -19.55 -15.99 3.60
N LYS A 66 -19.16 -17.13 3.03
CA LYS A 66 -17.79 -17.60 3.16
C LYS A 66 -16.84 -16.54 2.58
N TYR A 67 -15.81 -16.17 3.35
CA TYR A 67 -14.81 -15.18 2.94
C TYR A 67 -14.23 -15.49 1.56
N SER A 68 -14.13 -14.47 0.71
CA SER A 68 -13.46 -14.48 -0.59
C SER A 68 -12.80 -13.13 -0.83
N ASN A 69 -11.63 -13.15 -1.50
CA ASN A 69 -10.94 -11.92 -1.92
C ASN A 69 -11.70 -11.13 -2.99
N GLU A 70 -12.67 -11.75 -3.65
CA GLU A 70 -13.52 -11.12 -4.67
C GLU A 70 -14.68 -10.34 -4.07
N GLN A 71 -14.99 -10.57 -2.80
CA GLN A 71 -16.09 -9.89 -2.10
C GLN A 71 -15.74 -8.43 -1.87
N ARG A 72 -16.74 -7.56 -2.10
CA ARG A 72 -16.65 -6.12 -1.88
C ARG A 72 -17.72 -5.68 -0.91
N PHE A 73 -17.36 -4.77 0.00
CA PHE A 73 -18.26 -4.21 1.02
C PHE A 73 -18.45 -2.70 0.85
N GLY A 74 -17.77 -2.09 -0.14
CA GLY A 74 -17.96 -0.70 -0.51
C GLY A 74 -17.38 0.31 0.47
N GLY A 75 -16.39 -0.07 1.26
CA GLY A 75 -15.64 0.89 2.04
C GLY A 75 -14.90 1.87 1.14
N ASP A 76 -14.87 3.15 1.50
CA ASP A 76 -14.40 4.25 0.67
C ASP A 76 -13.73 5.37 1.49
N LEU A 77 -13.17 6.38 0.81
CA LEU A 77 -12.49 7.51 1.46
C LEU A 77 -13.45 8.39 2.26
N GLU A 78 -14.70 8.53 1.82
CA GLU A 78 -15.73 9.27 2.55
C GLU A 78 -16.04 8.58 3.90
N GLY A 79 -16.18 7.26 3.89
CA GLY A 79 -16.36 6.47 5.10
C GLY A 79 -15.18 6.60 6.08
N ILE A 80 -13.96 6.70 5.56
CA ILE A 80 -12.77 6.96 6.40
C ILE A 80 -12.88 8.37 7.00
N ILE A 81 -13.18 9.40 6.20
CA ILE A 81 -13.35 10.79 6.68
C ILE A 81 -14.32 10.84 7.83
N GLN A 82 -15.48 10.20 7.68
CA GLN A 82 -16.54 10.16 8.72
C GLN A 82 -16.08 9.50 10.02
N LYS A 83 -15.10 8.58 9.95
CA LYS A 83 -14.57 7.85 11.12
C LYS A 83 -13.33 8.48 11.76
N LEU A 84 -12.69 9.47 11.12
CA LEU A 84 -11.50 10.14 11.69
C LEU A 84 -11.73 10.70 13.11
N PRO A 85 -12.87 11.37 13.43
CA PRO A 85 -13.10 11.86 14.79
C PRO A 85 -13.16 10.74 15.82
N TYR A 86 -13.77 9.60 15.47
CA TYR A 86 -13.79 8.42 16.33
C TYR A 86 -12.37 7.87 16.56
N LEU A 87 -11.59 7.66 15.51
CA LEU A 87 -10.21 7.18 15.64
C LEU A 87 -9.38 8.11 16.52
N LYS A 88 -9.53 9.43 16.37
CA LYS A 88 -8.89 10.41 17.23
C LYS A 88 -9.32 10.27 18.68
N SER A 89 -10.61 10.08 18.95
CA SER A 89 -11.16 10.00 20.31
C SER A 89 -10.68 8.78 21.09
N VAL A 90 -10.33 7.69 20.40
CA VAL A 90 -9.80 6.48 21.05
C VAL A 90 -8.26 6.47 21.15
N GLY A 91 -7.60 7.56 20.73
CA GLY A 91 -6.18 7.79 21.00
C GLY A 91 -5.23 7.51 19.83
N PHE A 92 -5.71 7.20 18.63
CA PHE A 92 -4.84 7.10 17.47
C PHE A 92 -4.27 8.46 17.07
N THR A 93 -3.03 8.46 16.58
CA THR A 93 -2.32 9.66 16.14
C THR A 93 -2.03 9.64 14.64
N GLY A 94 -2.27 8.51 13.98
CA GLY A 94 -2.14 8.37 12.54
C GLY A 94 -2.97 7.21 11.99
N ILE A 95 -3.24 7.27 10.70
CA ILE A 95 -3.85 6.19 9.93
C ILE A 95 -2.85 5.70 8.88
N TYR A 96 -2.75 4.39 8.72
CA TYR A 96 -2.06 3.72 7.63
C TYR A 96 -3.10 3.06 6.74
N MET A 97 -3.09 3.36 5.47
CA MET A 97 -4.02 2.76 4.51
C MET A 97 -3.28 1.80 3.56
N THR A 98 -3.86 0.60 3.37
CA THR A 98 -3.48 -0.26 2.25
C THR A 98 -3.72 0.46 0.93
N PRO A 99 -3.21 -0.04 -0.23
CA PRO A 99 -3.23 0.73 -1.48
C PRO A 99 -4.62 1.25 -1.85
N ILE A 100 -4.66 2.45 -2.43
CA ILE A 100 -5.90 3.15 -2.82
C ILE A 100 -5.95 3.53 -4.30
N PHE A 101 -4.89 3.22 -5.05
CA PHE A 101 -4.76 3.59 -6.46
C PHE A 101 -5.56 2.66 -7.38
N GLU A 102 -5.80 3.13 -8.61
CA GLU A 102 -6.56 2.38 -9.63
C GLU A 102 -6.02 0.96 -9.80
N SER A 103 -6.92 -0.03 -9.68
CA SER A 103 -6.61 -1.45 -9.71
C SER A 103 -7.86 -2.28 -9.97
N ASP A 104 -7.70 -3.45 -10.59
CA ASP A 104 -8.82 -4.37 -10.85
C ASP A 104 -9.27 -5.13 -9.59
N THR A 105 -8.40 -5.29 -8.58
CA THR A 105 -8.69 -6.09 -7.38
C THR A 105 -9.26 -5.25 -6.23
N SER A 106 -9.85 -5.92 -5.24
CA SER A 106 -10.34 -5.27 -4.01
C SER A 106 -9.21 -4.79 -3.10
N HIS A 107 -8.06 -5.46 -3.13
CA HIS A 107 -6.92 -5.14 -2.28
C HIS A 107 -5.98 -4.07 -2.85
N LYS A 108 -6.09 -3.75 -4.15
CA LYS A 108 -5.35 -2.70 -4.85
C LYS A 108 -3.82 -2.86 -4.91
N TYR A 109 -3.28 -4.04 -4.61
CA TYR A 109 -1.84 -4.29 -4.74
C TYR A 109 -1.36 -4.49 -6.18
N ASP A 110 -2.26 -4.59 -7.16
CA ASP A 110 -2.00 -4.64 -8.60
C ASP A 110 -2.29 -3.27 -9.24
N VAL A 111 -1.47 -2.28 -8.92
CA VAL A 111 -1.66 -0.88 -9.34
C VAL A 111 -1.57 -0.74 -10.86
N ILE A 112 -2.61 -0.14 -11.46
CA ILE A 112 -2.68 0.22 -12.88
C ILE A 112 -2.20 1.65 -13.12
N ASP A 113 -2.59 2.58 -12.24
CA ASP A 113 -2.19 3.98 -12.32
C ASP A 113 -1.90 4.54 -10.91
N TYR A 114 -0.65 4.92 -10.63
CA TYR A 114 -0.23 5.50 -9.36
C TYR A 114 -0.67 6.95 -9.14
N PHE A 115 -1.21 7.60 -10.16
CA PHE A 115 -1.63 9.01 -10.10
C PHE A 115 -3.15 9.17 -9.99
N LYS A 116 -3.88 8.06 -10.01
CA LYS A 116 -5.34 8.05 -9.96
C LYS A 116 -5.83 7.21 -8.79
N ILE A 117 -6.67 7.81 -7.95
CA ILE A 117 -7.40 7.07 -6.93
C ILE A 117 -8.43 6.16 -7.61
N ASP A 118 -8.61 4.95 -7.08
CA ASP A 118 -9.60 4.01 -7.59
C ASP A 118 -11.02 4.57 -7.42
N GLU A 119 -11.83 4.47 -8.46
CA GLU A 119 -13.19 5.04 -8.49
C GLU A 119 -14.12 4.45 -7.43
N ALA A 120 -13.87 3.21 -6.98
CA ALA A 120 -14.61 2.60 -5.88
C ALA A 120 -14.28 3.21 -4.51
N PHE A 121 -13.24 4.02 -4.42
CA PHE A 121 -12.85 4.72 -3.19
C PHE A 121 -13.13 6.22 -3.26
N GLY A 122 -13.37 6.76 -4.45
CA GLY A 122 -13.57 8.17 -4.73
C GLY A 122 -12.62 8.66 -5.83
N ASP A 123 -12.03 9.84 -5.61
CA ASP A 123 -11.11 10.48 -6.54
C ASP A 123 -9.97 11.20 -5.81
N ASN A 124 -9.10 11.85 -6.58
CA ASN A 124 -7.96 12.59 -6.05
C ASN A 124 -8.37 13.77 -5.16
N ASP A 125 -9.49 14.42 -5.46
CA ASP A 125 -10.00 15.53 -4.65
C ASP A 125 -10.55 15.01 -3.32
N LYS A 126 -11.24 13.88 -3.32
CA LYS A 126 -11.71 13.20 -2.10
C LYS A 126 -10.52 12.72 -1.24
N PHE A 127 -9.45 12.23 -1.86
CA PHE A 127 -8.24 11.90 -1.11
C PHE A 127 -7.59 13.12 -0.48
N LYS A 128 -7.53 14.24 -1.20
CA LYS A 128 -7.06 15.51 -0.64
C LYS A 128 -7.91 15.95 0.55
N GLU A 129 -9.24 15.85 0.45
CA GLU A 129 -10.17 16.15 1.55
C GLU A 129 -9.90 15.26 2.77
N LEU A 130 -9.64 13.97 2.58
CA LEU A 130 -9.27 13.04 3.65
C LEU A 130 -8.00 13.50 4.37
N VAL A 131 -6.95 13.82 3.61
CA VAL A 131 -5.67 14.28 4.18
C VAL A 131 -5.85 15.58 4.97
N ASP A 132 -6.56 16.55 4.40
CA ASP A 132 -6.85 17.83 5.05
C ASP A 132 -7.67 17.62 6.34
N SER A 133 -8.65 16.73 6.32
CA SER A 133 -9.51 16.40 7.47
C SER A 133 -8.72 15.68 8.58
N ALA A 134 -7.87 14.72 8.21
CA ALA A 134 -6.99 14.04 9.15
C ALA A 134 -6.02 15.03 9.81
N HIS A 135 -5.39 15.89 9.04
CA HIS A 135 -4.45 16.88 9.55
C HIS A 135 -5.11 17.90 10.49
N LYS A 136 -6.35 18.34 10.21
CA LYS A 136 -7.11 19.22 11.12
C LYS A 136 -7.36 18.57 12.49
N LEU A 137 -7.45 17.24 12.55
CA LEU A 137 -7.58 16.49 13.79
C LEU A 137 -6.22 16.12 14.42
N GLY A 138 -5.10 16.52 13.80
CA GLY A 138 -3.76 16.16 14.23
C GLY A 138 -3.42 14.68 14.01
N LEU A 139 -4.10 14.02 13.05
CA LEU A 139 -3.77 12.66 12.60
C LEU A 139 -2.78 12.72 11.45
N LYS A 140 -1.78 11.86 11.47
CA LYS A 140 -0.89 11.62 10.32
C LYS A 140 -1.54 10.64 9.36
N VAL A 141 -1.17 10.76 8.07
CA VAL A 141 -1.63 9.84 7.02
C VAL A 141 -0.43 9.15 6.40
N MET A 142 -0.47 7.83 6.32
CA MET A 142 0.52 7.00 5.65
C MET A 142 -0.17 6.11 4.63
N LEU A 143 0.37 6.05 3.42
CA LEU A 143 -0.10 5.19 2.34
C LEU A 143 0.85 4.04 2.11
N ASP A 144 0.29 2.90 1.70
CA ASP A 144 1.07 1.82 1.15
C ASP A 144 1.58 2.17 -0.25
N ALA A 145 2.87 2.04 -0.44
CA ALA A 145 3.54 2.32 -1.70
C ALA A 145 3.93 1.00 -2.39
N VAL A 146 3.12 0.56 -3.36
CA VAL A 146 3.34 -0.69 -4.10
C VAL A 146 4.39 -0.46 -5.18
N PHE A 147 5.67 -0.38 -4.80
CA PHE A 147 6.77 -0.11 -5.74
C PHE A 147 7.56 -1.35 -6.15
N ASN A 148 7.27 -2.51 -5.55
CA ASN A 148 7.92 -3.77 -5.92
C ASN A 148 7.43 -4.32 -7.27
N HIS A 149 6.17 -4.10 -7.60
CA HIS A 149 5.52 -4.58 -8.82
C HIS A 149 4.37 -3.65 -9.21
N CYS A 150 3.83 -3.84 -10.40
CA CYS A 150 2.63 -3.18 -10.88
C CYS A 150 1.69 -4.19 -11.58
N ALA A 151 0.49 -3.77 -11.94
CA ALA A 151 -0.41 -4.58 -12.76
C ALA A 151 0.17 -4.84 -14.15
N PHE A 152 -0.21 -5.97 -14.76
CA PHE A 152 0.09 -6.24 -16.19
C PHE A 152 -0.42 -5.14 -17.13
N ARG A 153 -1.53 -4.50 -16.75
CA ARG A 153 -2.17 -3.42 -17.50
C ARG A 153 -1.54 -2.05 -17.28
N HIS A 154 -0.52 -1.95 -16.41
CA HIS A 154 0.14 -0.67 -16.14
C HIS A 154 0.74 -0.12 -17.45
N PRO A 155 0.45 1.15 -17.83
CA PRO A 155 0.85 1.70 -19.12
C PRO A 155 2.36 1.64 -19.39
N PHE A 156 3.19 1.86 -18.38
CA PHE A 156 4.65 1.78 -18.52
C PHE A 156 5.09 0.35 -18.83
N PHE A 157 4.51 -0.63 -18.15
CA PHE A 157 4.82 -2.03 -18.37
C PHE A 157 4.41 -2.49 -19.77
N ILE A 158 3.21 -2.10 -20.22
CA ILE A 158 2.74 -2.38 -21.59
C ILE A 158 3.68 -1.76 -22.64
N ASP A 159 4.15 -0.52 -22.41
CA ASP A 159 5.08 0.15 -23.33
C ASP A 159 6.41 -0.61 -23.41
N VAL A 160 6.93 -1.07 -22.26
CA VAL A 160 8.17 -1.86 -22.20
C VAL A 160 8.00 -3.21 -22.90
N ILE A 161 6.87 -3.91 -22.69
CA ILE A 161 6.59 -5.16 -23.42
C ILE A 161 6.58 -4.94 -24.94
N LYS A 162 5.97 -3.86 -25.40
CA LYS A 162 5.84 -3.56 -26.84
C LYS A 162 7.14 -3.09 -27.49
N LYS A 163 7.94 -2.30 -26.80
CA LYS A 163 9.11 -1.59 -27.38
C LYS A 163 10.44 -2.13 -26.91
N GLY A 164 10.49 -2.97 -25.86
CA GLY A 164 11.70 -3.46 -25.26
C GLY A 164 12.58 -2.29 -24.78
N ASN A 165 13.88 -2.38 -25.05
CA ASN A 165 14.88 -1.36 -24.67
C ASN A 165 14.71 0.02 -25.35
N LYS A 166 13.75 0.15 -26.29
CA LYS A 166 13.38 1.43 -26.90
C LYS A 166 12.30 2.17 -26.12
N SER A 167 11.74 1.57 -25.08
CA SER A 167 10.77 2.24 -24.20
C SER A 167 11.49 3.26 -23.33
N LYS A 168 10.91 4.45 -23.19
CA LYS A 168 11.40 5.45 -22.22
C LYS A 168 11.19 5.04 -20.76
N TYR A 169 10.43 3.97 -20.52
CA TYR A 169 10.15 3.42 -19.20
C TYR A 169 10.95 2.13 -18.92
N TYR A 170 11.90 1.77 -19.80
CA TYR A 170 12.65 0.54 -19.67
C TYR A 170 13.38 0.42 -18.34
N ASP A 171 14.01 1.51 -17.89
CA ASP A 171 14.76 1.57 -16.64
C ASP A 171 13.87 1.64 -15.37
N CYS A 172 12.53 1.71 -15.53
CA CYS A 172 11.61 1.57 -14.42
C CYS A 172 11.46 0.12 -13.95
N PHE A 173 11.99 -0.84 -14.70
CA PHE A 173 11.83 -2.27 -14.42
C PHE A 173 13.19 -2.97 -14.36
N HIS A 174 13.33 -3.90 -13.40
CA HIS A 174 14.49 -4.79 -13.35
C HIS A 174 14.34 -5.90 -14.39
N ILE A 175 15.03 -5.78 -15.51
CA ILE A 175 15.02 -6.78 -16.59
C ILE A 175 16.18 -7.75 -16.36
N ILE A 176 15.87 -9.00 -16.00
CA ILE A 176 16.87 -10.02 -15.65
C ILE A 176 17.54 -10.61 -16.88
N ASP A 177 16.81 -10.78 -17.97
CA ASP A 177 17.33 -11.37 -19.21
C ASP A 177 16.88 -10.55 -20.42
N HIS A 178 17.79 -9.75 -20.94
CA HIS A 178 17.55 -8.87 -22.07
C HIS A 178 17.39 -9.62 -23.41
N SER A 179 17.68 -10.92 -23.46
CA SER A 179 17.52 -11.76 -24.65
C SER A 179 16.13 -12.38 -24.79
N LYS A 180 15.32 -12.30 -23.74
CA LYS A 180 13.95 -12.86 -23.70
C LYS A 180 12.90 -11.76 -23.65
N PRO A 181 11.68 -12.07 -24.10
CA PRO A 181 10.53 -11.17 -23.86
C PRO A 181 10.38 -10.90 -22.37
N VAL A 182 10.00 -9.65 -22.01
CA VAL A 182 9.89 -9.15 -20.63
C VAL A 182 8.77 -9.85 -19.82
N VAL A 183 8.43 -11.08 -20.10
CA VAL A 183 7.36 -11.82 -19.43
C VAL A 183 7.88 -13.15 -18.92
N HIS A 184 8.69 -13.10 -17.86
CA HIS A 184 8.88 -14.24 -16.98
C HIS A 184 8.94 -13.74 -15.54
N PHE A 185 7.95 -14.14 -14.78
CA PHE A 185 7.91 -14.07 -13.33
C PHE A 185 8.63 -15.27 -12.73
#